data_0e433666967c9c250a746d64ae733169
#
_entry.id   0e433666967c9c250a746d64ae733169
#
_cell.length_a   1.000
_cell.length_b   1.000
_cell.length_c   1.000
_cell.angle_alpha   90.00
_cell.angle_beta   90.00
_cell.angle_gamma   90.00
#
_symmetry.space_group_name_H-M   'P 1'
#
loop_
_entity.id
_entity.type
_entity.pdbx_description
1 polymer ?
#
loop_
_entity_poly.entity_id
_entity_poly.type
_entity_poly.pdbx_seq_one_letter_code
_entity_poly.pdbx_strand_id
1 'polypeptide(L)'
;SNMAIFMITKRTQSGKLPDGGQMRAYAPATVKSRKKRGRQTGFVDLTDTGKMCRSLDFKTGGLKSTLFFSNMERNKIASYHDTFGVGKSKITRPFFSIGNKEEDKIRQEFTKTYFKEMKIWVKEKTLLVI
;
A
#
# COMPACT_ATOMS: atom_id res chain seq x y z
N SER A 1 -9.04 6.08 0.52
CA SER A 1 -8.22 5.30 1.47
C SER A 1 -8.11 3.84 1.07
N ASN A 2 -9.22 3.15 0.73
CA ASN A 2 -9.19 1.77 0.23
C ASN A 2 -8.35 1.64 -1.05
N MET A 3 -8.43 2.60 -1.95
CA MET A 3 -7.64 2.63 -3.16
C MET A 3 -6.13 2.72 -2.86
N ALA A 4 -5.74 3.53 -1.89
CA ALA A 4 -4.35 3.64 -1.46
C ALA A 4 -3.82 2.31 -0.89
N ILE A 5 -4.57 1.66 -0.01
CA ILE A 5 -4.23 0.34 0.54
C ILE A 5 -4.08 -0.69 -0.58
N PHE A 6 -5.03 -0.73 -1.50
CA PHE A 6 -4.98 -1.64 -2.64
C PHE A 6 -3.73 -1.43 -3.50
N MET A 7 -3.40 -0.18 -3.81
CA MET A 7 -2.24 0.16 -4.63
C MET A 7 -0.92 -0.20 -3.94
N ILE A 8 -0.76 0.16 -2.66
CA ILE A 8 0.42 -0.19 -1.88
C ILE A 8 0.58 -1.71 -1.82
N THR A 9 -0.49 -2.44 -1.50
CA THR A 9 -0.46 -3.90 -1.39
C THR A 9 -0.09 -4.55 -2.72
N LYS A 10 -0.79 -4.19 -3.79
CA LYS A 10 -0.55 -4.77 -5.13
C LYS A 10 0.87 -4.50 -5.63
N ARG A 11 1.34 -3.27 -5.48
CA ARG A 11 2.71 -2.89 -5.85
C ARG A 11 3.75 -3.67 -5.06
N THR A 12 3.59 -3.71 -3.73
CA THR A 12 4.50 -4.44 -2.82
C THR A 12 4.56 -5.92 -3.18
N GLN A 13 3.42 -6.54 -3.40
CA GLN A 13 3.34 -7.96 -3.79
C GLN A 13 3.87 -8.24 -5.19
N SER A 14 4.00 -7.21 -6.03
CA SER A 14 4.66 -7.30 -7.34
C SER A 14 6.16 -7.00 -7.28
N GLY A 15 6.73 -6.81 -6.11
CA GLY A 15 8.17 -6.54 -5.92
C GLY A 15 8.61 -5.14 -6.32
N LYS A 16 7.70 -4.18 -6.38
CA LYS A 16 7.96 -2.82 -6.83
C LYS A 16 8.02 -1.82 -5.69
N LEU A 17 8.97 -0.88 -5.79
CA LEU A 17 9.05 0.30 -4.95
C LEU A 17 8.03 1.39 -5.40
N PRO A 18 7.77 2.41 -4.56
CA PRO A 18 6.88 3.53 -4.93
C PRO A 18 7.27 4.27 -6.21
N ASP A 19 8.55 4.35 -6.51
CA ASP A 19 9.08 4.96 -7.75
C ASP A 19 8.99 4.04 -8.99
N GLY A 20 8.50 2.80 -8.82
CA GLY A 20 8.41 1.78 -9.86
C GLY A 20 9.66 0.90 -10.00
N GLY A 21 10.72 1.17 -9.25
CA GLY A 21 11.92 0.35 -9.20
C GLY A 21 11.65 -1.03 -8.56
N GLN A 22 12.58 -1.94 -8.76
CA GLN A 22 12.52 -3.27 -8.14
C GLN A 22 12.99 -3.21 -6.69
N MET A 23 12.35 -3.95 -5.80
CA MET A 23 12.84 -4.16 -4.45
C MET A 23 14.15 -4.94 -4.46
N ARG A 24 15.04 -4.60 -3.53
CA ARG A 24 16.30 -5.29 -3.35
C ARG A 24 16.08 -6.78 -3.03
N ALA A 25 16.78 -7.66 -3.74
CA ALA A 25 16.61 -9.11 -3.68
C ALA A 25 16.69 -9.69 -2.26
N TYR A 26 16.08 -10.84 -2.06
CA TYR A 26 16.24 -11.63 -0.84
C TYR A 26 17.67 -12.16 -0.70
N ALA A 27 18.14 -12.26 0.54
CA ALA A 27 19.38 -12.97 0.84
C ALA A 27 19.26 -14.47 0.47
N PRO A 28 20.38 -15.14 0.08
CA PRO A 28 20.35 -16.56 -0.29
C PRO A 28 19.72 -17.49 0.74
N ALA A 29 19.96 -17.24 2.03
CA ALA A 29 19.33 -17.99 3.12
C ALA A 29 17.80 -17.84 3.15
N THR A 30 17.31 -16.64 2.89
CA THR A 30 15.87 -16.35 2.77
C THR A 30 15.26 -17.08 1.57
N VAL A 31 15.94 -17.06 0.42
CA VAL A 31 15.52 -17.78 -0.79
C VAL A 31 15.39 -19.28 -0.49
N LYS A 32 16.41 -19.87 0.15
CA LYS A 32 16.40 -21.29 0.53
C LYS A 32 15.24 -21.63 1.47
N SER A 33 15.01 -20.81 2.48
CA SER A 33 13.90 -20.99 3.43
C SER A 33 12.53 -20.85 2.74
N ARG A 34 12.38 -19.88 1.85
CA ARG A 34 11.13 -19.68 1.08
C ARG A 34 10.84 -20.87 0.16
N LYS A 35 11.85 -21.38 -0.55
CA LYS A 35 11.73 -22.59 -1.39
C LYS A 35 11.23 -23.80 -0.59
N LYS A 36 11.78 -24.03 0.61
CA LYS A 36 11.32 -25.14 1.48
C LYS A 36 9.84 -25.01 1.87
N ARG A 37 9.31 -23.79 1.95
CA ARG A 37 7.92 -23.51 2.29
C ARG A 37 7.00 -23.34 1.08
N GLY A 38 7.47 -23.66 -0.12
CA GLY A 38 6.71 -23.52 -1.36
C GLY A 38 6.37 -22.07 -1.73
N ARG A 39 7.16 -21.09 -1.25
CA ARG A 39 6.97 -19.66 -1.57
C ARG A 39 7.72 -19.29 -2.83
N GLN A 40 7.16 -18.35 -3.60
CA GLN A 40 7.88 -17.81 -4.77
C GLN A 40 9.18 -17.10 -4.34
N THR A 41 10.18 -17.11 -5.20
CA THR A 41 11.51 -16.56 -4.93
C THR A 41 12.07 -15.72 -6.08
N GLY A 42 11.31 -15.53 -7.16
CA GLY A 42 11.75 -14.78 -8.34
C GLY A 42 11.91 -13.28 -8.09
N PHE A 43 11.18 -12.75 -7.12
CA PHE A 43 11.25 -11.34 -6.71
C PHE A 43 10.83 -11.18 -5.25
N VAL A 44 11.07 -10.00 -4.67
CA VAL A 44 10.68 -9.70 -3.30
C VAL A 44 9.24 -9.20 -3.28
N ASP A 45 8.34 -9.94 -2.65
CA ASP A 45 6.93 -9.59 -2.53
C ASP A 45 6.50 -9.20 -1.10
N LEU A 46 7.42 -9.25 -0.15
CA LEU A 46 7.19 -9.05 1.30
C LEU A 46 6.02 -9.88 1.83
N THR A 47 5.71 -10.99 1.16
CA THR A 47 4.58 -11.85 1.48
C THR A 47 5.07 -13.24 1.87
N ASP A 48 4.96 -13.57 3.15
CA ASP A 48 5.13 -14.94 3.63
C ASP A 48 3.76 -15.58 3.90
N THR A 49 3.04 -15.05 4.87
CA THR A 49 1.66 -15.45 5.19
C THR A 49 0.61 -14.46 4.70
N GLY A 50 1.03 -13.31 4.20
CA GLY A 50 0.17 -12.20 3.79
C GLY A 50 -0.42 -11.39 4.96
N LYS A 51 -0.14 -11.76 6.21
CA LYS A 51 -0.71 -11.11 7.40
C LYS A 51 -0.33 -9.63 7.51
N MET A 52 0.89 -9.25 7.10
CA MET A 52 1.33 -7.86 7.13
C MET A 52 0.45 -6.97 6.24
N CYS A 53 0.32 -7.30 4.97
CA CYS A 53 -0.51 -6.51 4.04
C CYS A 53 -1.99 -6.53 4.42
N ARG A 54 -2.51 -7.64 4.94
CA ARG A 54 -3.90 -7.73 5.40
C ARG A 54 -4.18 -6.92 6.67
N SER A 55 -3.17 -6.54 7.42
CA SER A 55 -3.31 -5.67 8.59
C SER A 55 -3.26 -4.17 8.27
N LEU A 56 -3.07 -3.80 7.00
CA LEU A 56 -3.22 -2.42 6.56
C LEU A 56 -4.66 -1.97 6.72
N ASP A 57 -4.82 -0.84 7.39
CA ASP A 57 -6.11 -0.22 7.65
C ASP A 57 -6.00 1.30 7.55
N PHE A 58 -7.10 2.00 7.61
CA PHE A 58 -7.10 3.46 7.57
C PHE A 58 -8.10 4.05 8.56
N LYS A 59 -7.80 5.26 9.01
CA LYS A 59 -8.67 6.09 9.82
C LYS A 59 -8.88 7.42 9.12
N THR A 60 -10.12 7.81 8.95
CA THR A 60 -10.49 9.09 8.35
C THR A 60 -10.97 10.04 9.43
N GLY A 61 -10.50 11.27 9.41
CA GLY A 61 -10.93 12.36 10.28
C GLY A 61 -10.85 13.70 9.55
N GLY A 62 -11.96 14.38 9.37
CA GLY A 62 -12.03 15.60 8.57
C GLY A 62 -11.58 15.35 7.13
N LEU A 63 -10.62 16.13 6.67
CA LEU A 63 -10.05 16.03 5.31
C LEU A 63 -8.81 15.13 5.22
N LYS A 64 -8.50 14.38 6.28
CA LYS A 64 -7.31 13.52 6.36
C LYS A 64 -7.70 12.06 6.50
N SER A 65 -6.94 11.21 5.82
CA SER A 65 -6.94 9.77 6.06
C SER A 65 -5.52 9.33 6.42
N THR A 66 -5.42 8.56 7.48
CA THR A 66 -4.15 7.99 7.94
C THR A 66 -4.18 6.49 7.73
N LEU A 67 -3.18 5.97 7.02
CA LEU A 67 -2.99 4.53 6.84
C LEU A 67 -2.07 4.02 7.95
N PHE A 68 -2.37 2.85 8.48
CA PHE A 68 -1.61 2.22 9.54
C PHE A 68 -1.75 0.69 9.49
N PHE A 69 -0.92 0.00 10.26
CA PHE A 69 -1.08 -1.45 10.48
C PHE A 69 -1.85 -1.67 11.76
N SER A 70 -3.02 -2.29 11.69
CA SER A 70 -3.93 -2.51 12.81
C SER A 70 -3.39 -3.47 13.88
N ASN A 71 -2.35 -4.24 13.55
CA ASN A 71 -1.70 -5.18 14.44
C ASN A 71 -0.29 -4.69 14.78
N MET A 72 0.03 -4.55 16.08
CA MET A 72 1.31 -4.01 16.55
C MET A 72 2.52 -4.84 16.09
N GLU A 73 2.40 -6.17 16.11
CA GLU A 73 3.47 -7.06 15.63
C GLU A 73 3.73 -6.86 14.13
N ARG A 74 2.67 -6.72 13.34
CA ARG A 74 2.76 -6.48 11.89
C ARG A 74 3.30 -5.10 11.57
N ASN A 75 2.95 -4.10 12.36
CA ASN A 75 3.54 -2.76 12.27
C ASN A 75 5.06 -2.82 12.52
N LYS A 76 5.50 -3.56 13.53
CA LYS A 76 6.92 -3.77 13.82
C LYS A 76 7.66 -4.43 12.65
N ILE A 77 7.09 -5.49 12.07
CA ILE A 77 7.65 -6.17 10.90
C ILE A 77 7.74 -5.21 9.70
N ALA A 78 6.68 -4.46 9.44
CA ALA A 78 6.65 -3.46 8.38
C ALA A 78 7.75 -2.40 8.55
N SER A 79 7.93 -1.89 9.76
CA SER A 79 8.96 -0.92 10.10
C SER A 79 10.38 -1.44 9.87
N TYR A 80 10.63 -2.72 10.16
CA TYR A 80 11.93 -3.34 9.86
C TYR A 80 12.19 -3.39 8.35
N HIS A 81 11.19 -3.71 7.55
CA HIS A 81 11.36 -3.71 6.09
C HIS A 81 11.49 -2.30 5.52
N ASP A 82 10.65 -1.39 5.98
CA ASP A 82 10.53 -0.04 5.42
C ASP A 82 11.68 0.89 5.84
N THR A 83 12.03 0.89 7.11
CA THR A 83 12.87 1.95 7.70
C THR A 83 14.17 1.44 8.33
N PHE A 84 14.09 0.42 9.19
CA PHE A 84 15.23 0.00 10.02
C PHE A 84 16.18 -0.97 9.34
N GLY A 85 15.71 -1.69 8.34
CA GLY A 85 16.46 -2.73 7.65
C GLY A 85 16.37 -4.10 8.31
N VAL A 86 16.49 -5.14 7.50
CA VAL A 86 16.42 -6.54 7.90
C VAL A 86 17.74 -7.24 7.70
N GLY A 87 17.99 -8.27 8.53
CA GLY A 87 19.20 -9.07 8.49
C GLY A 87 20.46 -8.33 8.94
N LYS A 88 21.59 -9.01 8.80
CA LYS A 88 22.92 -8.47 9.18
C LYS A 88 23.29 -7.23 8.37
N SER A 89 22.93 -7.19 7.09
CA SER A 89 23.23 -6.09 6.16
C SER A 89 22.27 -4.90 6.26
N LYS A 90 21.31 -4.95 7.17
CA LYS A 90 20.32 -3.87 7.37
C LYS A 90 19.67 -3.39 6.06
N ILE A 91 19.23 -4.34 5.22
CA ILE A 91 18.60 -4.02 3.94
C ILE A 91 17.21 -3.45 4.17
N THR A 92 16.98 -2.23 3.66
CA THR A 92 15.66 -1.57 3.66
C THR A 92 14.95 -1.78 2.33
N ARG A 93 13.62 -1.84 2.40
CA ARG A 93 12.72 -1.89 1.25
C ARG A 93 11.56 -0.95 1.53
N PRO A 94 11.73 0.36 1.27
CA PRO A 94 10.72 1.38 1.61
C PRO A 94 9.49 1.19 0.72
N PHE A 95 8.51 0.48 1.22
CA PHE A 95 7.28 0.13 0.50
C PHE A 95 6.06 0.91 0.98
N PHE A 96 6.09 1.40 2.23
CA PHE A 96 4.93 2.02 2.88
C PHE A 96 4.85 3.52 2.56
N SER A 97 4.66 3.82 1.30
CA SER A 97 4.38 5.17 0.82
C SER A 97 3.57 5.12 -0.48
N ILE A 98 3.01 6.24 -0.88
CA ILE A 98 2.31 6.39 -2.15
C ILE A 98 3.30 6.99 -3.15
N GLY A 99 3.46 6.35 -4.32
CA GLY A 99 4.27 6.86 -5.42
C GLY A 99 3.51 7.91 -6.23
N ASN A 100 4.24 8.74 -6.98
CA ASN A 100 3.64 9.83 -7.77
C ASN A 100 2.54 9.35 -8.72
N LYS A 101 2.77 8.26 -9.43
CA LYS A 101 1.75 7.68 -10.33
C LYS A 101 0.51 7.17 -9.61
N GLU A 102 0.68 6.68 -8.40
CA GLU A 102 -0.44 6.24 -7.54
C GLU A 102 -1.21 7.43 -7.01
N GLU A 103 -0.50 8.48 -6.59
CA GLU A 103 -1.09 9.75 -6.16
C GLU A 103 -1.93 10.37 -7.27
N ASP A 104 -1.41 10.44 -8.50
CA ASP A 104 -2.14 10.95 -9.66
C ASP A 104 -3.44 10.18 -9.91
N LYS A 105 -3.41 8.85 -9.83
CA LYS A 105 -4.61 8.02 -9.96
C LYS A 105 -5.62 8.28 -8.85
N ILE A 106 -5.17 8.41 -7.61
CA ILE A 106 -6.04 8.73 -6.48
C ILE A 106 -6.69 10.10 -6.68
N ARG A 107 -5.93 11.11 -7.12
CA ARG A 107 -6.44 12.45 -7.43
C ARG A 107 -7.49 12.41 -8.56
N GLN A 108 -7.22 11.68 -9.63
CA GLN A 108 -8.15 11.53 -10.75
C GLN A 108 -9.47 10.90 -10.32
N GLU A 109 -9.44 9.82 -9.56
CA GLU A 109 -10.66 9.16 -9.08
C GLU A 109 -11.42 10.02 -8.06
N PHE A 110 -10.71 10.72 -7.18
CA PHE A 110 -11.33 11.69 -6.26
C PHE A 110 -12.06 12.80 -7.04
N THR A 111 -11.38 13.41 -8.00
CA THR A 111 -11.93 14.50 -8.82
C THR A 111 -13.16 14.03 -9.59
N LYS A 112 -13.10 12.86 -10.21
CA LYS A 112 -14.20 12.25 -10.96
C LYS A 112 -15.42 12.00 -10.06
N THR A 113 -15.20 11.42 -8.89
CA THR A 113 -16.27 11.15 -7.91
C THR A 113 -16.85 12.44 -7.36
N TYR A 114 -16.01 13.40 -6.99
CA TYR A 114 -16.44 14.70 -6.51
C TYR A 114 -17.36 15.44 -7.51
N PHE A 115 -16.95 15.53 -8.78
CA PHE A 115 -17.78 16.17 -9.80
C PHE A 115 -19.09 15.42 -10.06
N LYS A 116 -19.08 14.10 -10.00
CA LYS A 116 -20.30 13.29 -10.11
C LYS A 116 -21.28 13.62 -8.99
N GLU A 117 -20.82 13.61 -7.75
CA GLU A 117 -21.64 13.92 -6.58
C GLU A 117 -22.14 15.38 -6.61
N MET A 118 -21.29 16.32 -7.00
CA MET A 118 -21.69 17.73 -7.16
C MET A 118 -22.79 17.91 -8.21
N LYS A 119 -22.72 17.21 -9.35
CA LYS A 119 -23.78 17.27 -10.36
C LYS A 119 -25.10 16.74 -9.83
N ILE A 120 -25.10 15.67 -9.07
CA ILE A 120 -26.30 15.11 -8.43
C ILE A 120 -26.88 16.14 -7.44
N TRP A 121 -26.04 16.68 -6.56
CA TRP A 121 -26.47 17.67 -5.57
C TRP A 121 -27.07 18.92 -6.20
N VAL A 122 -26.45 19.50 -7.21
CA VAL A 122 -26.96 20.67 -7.94
C VAL A 122 -28.30 20.36 -8.58
N LYS A 123 -28.46 19.21 -9.23
CA LYS A 123 -29.71 18.78 -9.84
C LYS A 123 -30.83 18.65 -8.82
N GLU A 124 -30.58 18.04 -7.66
CA GLU A 124 -31.57 17.92 -6.59
C GLU A 124 -31.97 19.27 -6.03
N LYS A 125 -31.02 20.18 -5.81
CA LYS A 125 -31.33 21.56 -5.31
C LYS A 125 -32.10 22.38 -6.35
N THR A 126 -31.81 22.23 -7.62
CA THR A 126 -32.55 22.91 -8.70
C THR A 126 -34.01 22.44 -8.75
N LEU A 127 -34.26 21.14 -8.55
CA LEU A 127 -35.63 20.60 -8.50
C LEU A 127 -36.42 21.08 -7.28
N LEU A 128 -35.75 21.43 -6.17
CA LEU A 128 -36.41 21.97 -4.96
C LEU A 128 -36.82 23.45 -5.09
N VAL A 129 -36.27 24.16 -6.06
CA VAL A 129 -36.56 25.58 -6.32
C VAL A 129 -37.73 25.79 -7.32
N ILE A 130 -38.03 24.76 -8.09
CA ILE A 130 -39.16 24.76 -9.03
C ILE A 130 -40.45 24.36 -8.32
#